data_47594ca0d1202d29c2b1fd887d7f3650
#
_entry.id   47594ca0d1202d29c2b1fd887d7f3650
#
_cell.length_a   1.000
_cell.length_b   1.000
_cell.length_c   1.000
_cell.angle_alpha   90.00
_cell.angle_beta   90.00
_cell.angle_gamma   90.00
#
_symmetry.space_group_name_H-M   'P 1'
#
loop_
_entity.id
_entity.type
_entity.pdbx_description
1 polymer ?
#
loop_
_entity_poly.entity_id
_entity_poly.type
_entity_poly.pdbx_seq_one_letter_code
_entity_poly.pdbx_strand_id
1 'polypeptide(L)'
;HEWKNNPDFYYTDAITDYALEFLKDHSLDDSKKENPFFLYVAYNAAHWPLHAKPEDIAHYKGKYALGWDDLRKKRYHRMVELGIIDPSWQLSPRHPEVSAWEDETHKAWQERRMEVYAAQITSMDRNISRIVEHLEATGELNNTLFVYQQDNGGCHVEYPPERTGSWTRPFTTDGKRTPITAGNLPHIMPGPQSTWQSYGYGWANASNTPYRLFKQHDHEGGTRSPLIISWPGGLKPELKGGL
;
A
#
# COMPACT_ATOMS: atom_id res chain seq x y z
N HIS A 1 21.40 1.84 -8.20
CA HIS A 1 20.41 2.84 -8.64
C HIS A 1 20.74 4.20 -8.06
N GLU A 2 21.11 5.15 -8.93
CA GLU A 2 21.27 6.53 -8.50
C GLU A 2 19.90 7.16 -8.23
N TRP A 3 19.61 7.39 -6.96
CA TRP A 3 18.39 8.07 -6.53
C TRP A 3 18.56 9.60 -6.46
N LYS A 4 19.81 10.09 -6.37
CA LYS A 4 20.11 11.52 -6.34
C LYS A 4 19.99 12.13 -7.72
N ASN A 5 19.32 13.26 -7.81
CA ASN A 5 19.09 14.01 -9.05
C ASN A 5 18.36 13.22 -10.15
N ASN A 6 17.67 12.16 -9.77
CA ASN A 6 16.87 11.35 -10.69
C ASN A 6 15.38 11.69 -10.52
N PRO A 7 14.76 12.42 -11.46
CA PRO A 7 13.34 12.78 -11.36
C PRO A 7 12.40 11.58 -11.50
N ASP A 8 12.86 10.49 -12.11
CA ASP A 8 12.08 9.28 -12.37
C ASP A 8 12.25 8.22 -11.28
N PHE A 9 13.09 8.51 -10.27
CA PHE A 9 13.30 7.57 -9.18
C PHE A 9 12.04 7.38 -8.34
N TYR A 10 11.56 6.15 -8.29
CA TYR A 10 10.48 5.74 -7.40
C TYR A 10 10.91 4.54 -6.55
N TYR A 11 10.81 4.69 -5.23
CA TYR A 11 11.42 3.73 -4.29
C TYR A 11 10.82 2.32 -4.41
N THR A 12 9.52 2.21 -4.66
CA THR A 12 8.83 0.93 -4.88
C THR A 12 9.40 0.18 -6.10
N ASP A 13 9.68 0.91 -7.20
CA ASP A 13 10.31 0.31 -8.39
C ASP A 13 11.73 -0.14 -8.08
N ALA A 14 12.51 0.69 -7.37
CA ALA A 14 13.89 0.36 -7.03
C ALA A 14 14.01 -0.90 -6.15
N ILE A 15 13.09 -1.10 -5.20
CA ILE A 15 13.02 -2.33 -4.39
C ILE A 15 12.88 -3.56 -5.31
N THR A 16 11.99 -3.48 -6.29
CA THR A 16 11.77 -4.57 -7.25
C THR A 16 12.95 -4.77 -8.18
N ASP A 17 13.56 -3.70 -8.65
CA ASP A 17 14.75 -3.80 -9.51
C ASP A 17 15.87 -4.55 -8.82
N TYR A 18 16.14 -4.27 -7.54
CA TYR A 18 17.11 -5.03 -6.74
C TYR A 18 16.66 -6.48 -6.51
N ALA A 19 15.38 -6.72 -6.24
CA ALA A 19 14.86 -8.08 -6.11
C ALA A 19 15.10 -8.91 -7.38
N LEU A 20 14.84 -8.32 -8.55
CA LEU A 20 15.08 -8.94 -9.85
C LEU A 20 16.58 -9.14 -10.13
N GLU A 21 17.45 -8.23 -9.71
CA GLU A 21 18.89 -8.37 -9.80
C GLU A 21 19.37 -9.59 -8.99
N PHE A 22 18.92 -9.73 -7.74
CA PHE A 22 19.27 -10.87 -6.89
C PHE A 22 18.77 -12.20 -7.48
N LEU A 23 17.57 -12.25 -8.04
CA LEU A 23 17.04 -13.45 -8.70
C LEU A 23 17.86 -13.82 -9.95
N LYS A 24 18.24 -12.83 -10.75
CA LYS A 24 19.11 -13.03 -11.92
C LYS A 24 20.49 -13.56 -11.51
N ASP A 25 21.11 -12.95 -10.50
CA ASP A 25 22.41 -13.39 -10.00
C ASP A 25 22.35 -14.82 -9.47
N HIS A 26 21.26 -15.21 -8.82
CA HIS A 26 21.03 -16.57 -8.36
C HIS A 26 20.94 -17.56 -9.53
N SER A 27 20.13 -17.26 -10.55
CA SER A 27 19.91 -18.17 -11.70
C SER A 27 21.09 -18.25 -12.66
N LEU A 28 21.97 -17.25 -12.72
CA LEU A 28 23.15 -17.22 -13.57
C LEU A 28 24.39 -17.86 -12.92
N ASP A 29 24.40 -18.02 -11.61
CA ASP A 29 25.51 -18.63 -10.87
C ASP A 29 25.34 -20.16 -10.81
N ASP A 30 26.11 -20.88 -11.60
CA ASP A 30 26.06 -22.35 -11.66
C ASP A 30 26.23 -23.03 -10.29
N SER A 31 26.88 -22.38 -9.34
CA SER A 31 27.04 -22.87 -7.96
C SER A 31 25.82 -22.67 -7.09
N LYS A 32 24.88 -21.81 -7.48
CA LYS A 32 23.71 -21.38 -6.69
C LYS A 32 22.38 -21.83 -7.29
N LYS A 33 22.26 -21.93 -8.61
CA LYS A 33 20.99 -22.18 -9.32
C LYS A 33 20.24 -23.43 -8.86
N GLU A 34 20.93 -24.42 -8.35
CA GLU A 34 20.34 -25.64 -7.80
C GLU A 34 19.94 -25.53 -6.32
N ASN A 35 20.33 -24.44 -5.66
CA ASN A 35 19.97 -24.20 -4.27
C ASN A 35 18.65 -23.46 -4.18
N PRO A 36 17.82 -23.72 -3.15
CA PRO A 36 16.64 -22.90 -2.90
C PRO A 36 17.07 -21.48 -2.49
N PHE A 37 16.27 -20.49 -2.86
CA PHE A 37 16.43 -19.13 -2.40
C PHE A 37 15.34 -18.75 -1.37
N PHE A 38 15.64 -17.77 -0.53
CA PHE A 38 14.70 -17.04 0.27
C PHE A 38 14.89 -15.56 -0.01
N LEU A 39 13.82 -14.90 -0.48
CA LEU A 39 13.84 -13.47 -0.81
C LEU A 39 12.77 -12.73 -0.01
N TYR A 40 13.18 -11.76 0.80
CA TYR A 40 12.30 -10.86 1.52
C TYR A 40 12.23 -9.50 0.80
N VAL A 41 11.08 -9.21 0.19
CA VAL A 41 10.86 -7.96 -0.55
C VAL A 41 10.03 -7.01 0.31
N ALA A 42 10.72 -6.12 1.02
CA ALA A 42 10.13 -5.22 2.01
C ALA A 42 9.65 -3.90 1.37
N TYR A 43 8.45 -3.89 0.79
CA TYR A 43 7.85 -2.66 0.30
C TYR A 43 7.45 -1.73 1.45
N ASN A 44 7.70 -0.43 1.28
CA ASN A 44 7.18 0.60 2.17
C ASN A 44 5.82 1.17 1.72
N ALA A 45 5.38 0.87 0.51
CA ALA A 45 4.04 1.19 0.04
C ALA A 45 3.00 0.28 0.75
N ALA A 46 1.82 0.78 1.16
CA ALA A 46 1.40 2.17 0.97
C ALA A 46 1.48 3.02 2.26
N HIS A 47 2.55 2.87 3.04
CA HIS A 47 2.79 3.72 4.20
C HIS A 47 2.99 5.18 3.77
N TRP A 48 2.63 6.14 4.63
CA TRP A 48 2.99 7.53 4.38
C TRP A 48 4.53 7.73 4.35
N PRO A 49 5.06 8.74 3.62
CA PRO A 49 4.35 9.82 2.93
C PRO A 49 3.58 9.33 1.69
N LEU A 50 2.45 10.00 1.41
CA LEU A 50 1.61 9.73 0.26
C LEU A 50 2.28 10.26 -1.02
N HIS A 51 3.13 9.42 -1.62
CA HIS A 51 3.83 9.70 -2.88
C HIS A 51 3.47 8.65 -3.92
N ALA A 52 3.00 9.07 -5.08
CA ALA A 52 2.75 8.17 -6.20
C ALA A 52 2.99 8.88 -7.54
N LYS A 53 3.15 8.09 -8.58
CA LYS A 53 3.33 8.60 -9.93
C LYS A 53 2.05 9.29 -10.42
N PRO A 54 2.14 10.42 -11.14
CA PRO A 54 0.97 11.18 -11.59
C PRO A 54 -0.04 10.35 -12.39
N GLU A 55 0.45 9.45 -13.25
CA GLU A 55 -0.38 8.57 -14.07
C GLU A 55 -1.17 7.56 -13.21
N ASP A 56 -0.56 7.01 -12.17
CA ASP A 56 -1.22 6.09 -11.26
C ASP A 56 -2.30 6.83 -10.44
N ILE A 57 -2.02 8.05 -10.00
CA ILE A 57 -3.00 8.89 -9.30
C ILE A 57 -4.18 9.22 -10.22
N ALA A 58 -3.91 9.59 -11.48
CA ALA A 58 -4.94 9.94 -12.46
C ALA A 58 -5.94 8.80 -12.69
N HIS A 59 -5.48 7.54 -12.60
CA HIS A 59 -6.35 6.37 -12.69
C HIS A 59 -7.44 6.32 -11.60
N TYR A 60 -7.19 6.93 -10.44
CA TYR A 60 -8.11 6.94 -9.31
C TYR A 60 -8.94 8.22 -9.17
N LYS A 61 -8.74 9.20 -10.05
CA LYS A 61 -9.45 10.46 -10.00
C LYS A 61 -10.97 10.27 -9.94
N GLY A 62 -11.60 10.81 -8.91
CA GLY A 62 -13.04 10.77 -8.68
C GLY A 62 -13.58 9.46 -8.11
N LYS A 63 -12.76 8.40 -7.94
CA LYS A 63 -13.25 7.10 -7.45
C LYS A 63 -13.65 7.10 -5.97
N TYR A 64 -13.21 8.08 -5.22
CA TYR A 64 -13.47 8.19 -3.77
C TYR A 64 -14.37 9.37 -3.41
N ALA A 65 -15.03 9.99 -4.37
CA ALA A 65 -15.91 11.15 -4.19
C ALA A 65 -17.08 10.91 -3.21
N LEU A 66 -17.54 9.64 -3.09
CA LEU A 66 -18.58 9.25 -2.14
C LEU A 66 -18.06 9.06 -0.69
N GLY A 67 -16.74 9.14 -0.51
CA GLY A 67 -16.09 9.16 0.78
C GLY A 67 -16.00 7.84 1.53
N TRP A 68 -15.49 7.95 2.77
CA TRP A 68 -15.18 6.77 3.59
C TRP A 68 -16.41 6.02 4.11
N ASP A 69 -17.53 6.69 4.40
CA ASP A 69 -18.73 5.99 4.90
C ASP A 69 -19.33 5.07 3.84
N ASP A 70 -19.42 5.54 2.60
CA ASP A 70 -19.88 4.74 1.46
C ASP A 70 -18.89 3.62 1.12
N LEU A 71 -17.59 3.94 1.10
CA LEU A 71 -16.55 2.95 0.84
C LEU A 71 -16.57 1.83 1.88
N ARG A 72 -16.74 2.15 3.19
CA ARG A 72 -16.85 1.15 4.25
C ARG A 72 -18.00 0.19 4.01
N LYS A 73 -19.19 0.70 3.68
CA LYS A 73 -20.37 -0.12 3.39
C LYS A 73 -20.13 -1.03 2.18
N LYS A 74 -19.66 -0.47 1.06
CA LYS A 74 -19.36 -1.23 -0.17
C LYS A 74 -18.32 -2.31 0.07
N ARG A 75 -17.23 -1.98 0.77
CA ARG A 75 -16.17 -2.92 1.12
C ARG A 75 -16.72 -4.06 1.98
N TYR A 76 -17.47 -3.75 3.02
CA TYR A 76 -18.09 -4.76 3.90
C TYR A 76 -18.96 -5.73 3.10
N HIS A 77 -19.92 -5.22 2.31
CA HIS A 77 -20.79 -6.08 1.49
C HIS A 77 -19.98 -6.94 0.52
N ARG A 78 -18.97 -6.35 -0.11
CA ARG A 78 -18.12 -7.11 -1.04
C ARG A 78 -17.31 -8.21 -0.36
N MET A 79 -16.83 -7.98 0.86
CA MET A 79 -16.14 -9.01 1.65
C MET A 79 -17.06 -10.16 2.03
N VAL A 80 -18.31 -9.88 2.38
CA VAL A 80 -19.34 -10.91 2.64
C VAL A 80 -19.65 -11.70 1.36
N GLU A 81 -19.91 -11.02 0.25
CA GLU A 81 -20.18 -11.66 -1.05
C GLU A 81 -19.05 -12.60 -1.51
N LEU A 82 -17.81 -12.21 -1.25
CA LEU A 82 -16.63 -13.01 -1.59
C LEU A 82 -16.33 -14.11 -0.58
N GLY A 83 -17.08 -14.18 0.53
CA GLY A 83 -16.82 -15.14 1.62
C GLY A 83 -15.58 -14.81 2.45
N ILE A 84 -15.00 -13.60 2.32
CA ILE A 84 -13.80 -13.18 3.08
C ILE A 84 -14.10 -13.02 4.57
N ILE A 85 -15.33 -12.64 4.90
CA ILE A 85 -15.81 -12.54 6.27
C ILE A 85 -17.14 -13.27 6.41
N ASP A 86 -17.39 -13.80 7.61
CA ASP A 86 -18.67 -14.40 7.95
C ASP A 86 -19.79 -13.35 7.94
N PRO A 87 -20.95 -13.59 7.30
CA PRO A 87 -22.05 -12.64 7.26
C PRO A 87 -22.65 -12.30 8.64
N SER A 88 -22.37 -13.10 9.67
CA SER A 88 -22.74 -12.77 11.07
C SER A 88 -21.88 -11.67 11.69
N TRP A 89 -20.72 -11.38 11.11
CA TRP A 89 -19.85 -10.29 11.60
C TRP A 89 -20.40 -8.94 11.17
N GLN A 90 -20.72 -8.11 12.13
CA GLN A 90 -21.29 -6.81 11.85
C GLN A 90 -20.21 -5.79 11.49
N LEU A 91 -20.55 -4.88 10.60
CA LEU A 91 -19.74 -3.70 10.35
C LEU A 91 -19.62 -2.88 11.65
N SER A 92 -18.40 -2.65 12.10
CA SER A 92 -18.17 -1.81 13.29
C SER A 92 -18.71 -0.40 13.11
N PRO A 93 -19.13 0.30 14.16
CA PRO A 93 -19.47 1.73 14.08
C PRO A 93 -18.32 2.55 13.50
N ARG A 94 -18.64 3.69 12.87
CA ARG A 94 -17.62 4.67 12.51
C ARG A 94 -16.86 5.09 13.77
N HIS A 95 -15.53 5.22 13.65
CA HIS A 95 -14.71 5.64 14.79
C HIS A 95 -15.10 7.04 15.26
N PRO A 96 -15.14 7.32 16.56
CA PRO A 96 -15.57 8.63 17.09
C PRO A 96 -14.77 9.84 16.56
N GLU A 97 -13.47 9.64 16.29
CA GLU A 97 -12.59 10.67 15.72
C GLU A 97 -12.81 10.91 14.21
N VAL A 98 -13.71 10.16 13.57
CA VAL A 98 -14.02 10.28 12.15
C VAL A 98 -15.36 10.99 12.00
N SER A 99 -15.35 12.21 11.42
CA SER A 99 -16.57 12.93 11.05
C SER A 99 -17.37 12.15 10.00
N ALA A 100 -18.66 12.40 9.90
CA ALA A 100 -19.43 11.93 8.76
C ALA A 100 -18.87 12.54 7.47
N TRP A 101 -18.86 11.77 6.38
CA TRP A 101 -18.38 12.30 5.11
C TRP A 101 -19.19 13.52 4.62
N GLU A 102 -20.47 13.55 4.92
CA GLU A 102 -21.33 14.68 4.59
C GLU A 102 -20.87 15.99 5.25
N ASP A 103 -20.32 15.90 6.47
CA ASP A 103 -19.83 17.02 7.27
C ASP A 103 -18.37 17.39 6.95
N GLU A 104 -17.66 16.61 6.15
CA GLU A 104 -16.26 16.89 5.79
C GLU A 104 -16.19 18.14 4.89
N THR A 105 -15.40 19.12 5.32
CA THR A 105 -15.26 20.41 4.65
C THR A 105 -14.19 20.43 3.56
N HIS A 106 -13.23 19.50 3.61
CA HIS A 106 -12.09 19.42 2.69
C HIS A 106 -12.17 18.19 1.77
N LYS A 107 -13.37 17.85 1.26
CA LYS A 107 -13.64 16.63 0.50
C LYS A 107 -12.65 16.38 -0.64
N ALA A 108 -12.33 17.38 -1.43
CA ALA A 108 -11.39 17.23 -2.56
C ALA A 108 -9.97 16.84 -2.11
N TRP A 109 -9.52 17.36 -0.97
CA TRP A 109 -8.23 17.01 -0.39
C TRP A 109 -8.26 15.60 0.20
N GLN A 110 -9.32 15.25 0.93
CA GLN A 110 -9.52 13.90 1.45
C GLN A 110 -9.57 12.85 0.34
N GLU A 111 -10.31 13.12 -0.72
CA GLU A 111 -10.37 12.28 -1.90
C GLU A 111 -8.98 12.05 -2.50
N ARG A 112 -8.21 13.13 -2.67
CA ARG A 112 -6.83 13.05 -3.17
C ARG A 112 -5.93 12.18 -2.28
N ARG A 113 -6.06 12.23 -0.97
CA ARG A 113 -5.31 11.37 -0.03
C ARG A 113 -5.53 9.89 -0.34
N MET A 114 -6.78 9.48 -0.58
CA MET A 114 -7.11 8.09 -0.90
C MET A 114 -6.74 7.72 -2.32
N GLU A 115 -6.85 8.63 -3.29
CA GLU A 115 -6.37 8.42 -4.66
C GLU A 115 -4.87 8.10 -4.69
N VAL A 116 -4.06 8.86 -3.94
CA VAL A 116 -2.61 8.63 -3.85
C VAL A 116 -2.31 7.32 -3.14
N TYR A 117 -3.01 7.01 -2.05
CA TYR A 117 -2.86 5.74 -1.35
C TYR A 117 -3.15 4.54 -2.27
N ALA A 118 -4.24 4.59 -3.02
CA ALA A 118 -4.59 3.54 -3.98
C ALA A 118 -3.57 3.44 -5.12
N ALA A 119 -3.03 4.56 -5.58
CA ALA A 119 -1.97 4.60 -6.58
C ALA A 119 -0.66 3.94 -6.09
N GLN A 120 -0.31 4.11 -4.80
CA GLN A 120 0.83 3.40 -4.20
C GLN A 120 0.61 1.88 -4.21
N ILE A 121 -0.61 1.40 -3.90
CA ILE A 121 -0.97 -0.03 -3.96
C ILE A 121 -0.85 -0.55 -5.40
N THR A 122 -1.39 0.18 -6.39
CA THR A 122 -1.28 -0.22 -7.81
C THR A 122 0.18 -0.32 -8.25
N SER A 123 1.01 0.62 -7.85
CA SER A 123 2.43 0.58 -8.18
C SER A 123 3.12 -0.64 -7.54
N MET A 124 2.80 -0.96 -6.29
CA MET A 124 3.33 -2.15 -5.60
C MET A 124 2.86 -3.44 -6.29
N ASP A 125 1.58 -3.56 -6.62
CA ASP A 125 1.00 -4.74 -7.29
C ASP A 125 1.67 -4.99 -8.65
N ARG A 126 1.82 -3.93 -9.47
CA ARG A 126 2.58 -3.99 -10.74
C ARG A 126 4.02 -4.45 -10.54
N ASN A 127 4.66 -4.04 -9.48
CA ASN A 127 6.03 -4.45 -9.15
C ASN A 127 6.11 -5.90 -8.67
N ILE A 128 5.12 -6.39 -7.93
CA ILE A 128 5.00 -7.82 -7.61
C ILE A 128 4.81 -8.64 -8.90
N SER A 129 3.98 -8.18 -9.84
CA SER A 129 3.79 -8.82 -11.16
C SER A 129 5.12 -9.00 -11.90
N ARG A 130 6.01 -8.01 -11.88
CA ARG A 130 7.35 -8.11 -12.49
C ARG A 130 8.20 -9.26 -11.92
N ILE A 131 8.09 -9.52 -10.61
CA ILE A 131 8.78 -10.65 -9.97
C ILE A 131 8.15 -11.97 -10.42
N VAL A 132 6.81 -12.04 -10.44
CA VAL A 132 6.08 -13.23 -10.91
C VAL A 132 6.42 -13.56 -12.37
N GLU A 133 6.39 -12.57 -13.25
CA GLU A 133 6.74 -12.69 -14.67
C GLU A 133 8.19 -13.18 -14.87
N HIS A 134 9.12 -12.70 -14.05
CA HIS A 134 10.50 -13.17 -14.09
C HIS A 134 10.60 -14.66 -13.72
N LEU A 135 9.96 -15.09 -12.65
CA LEU A 135 9.95 -16.48 -12.21
C LEU A 135 9.21 -17.41 -13.17
N GLU A 136 8.19 -16.90 -13.86
CA GLU A 136 7.54 -17.63 -14.95
C GLU A 136 8.49 -17.82 -16.14
N ALA A 137 9.18 -16.76 -16.54
CA ALA A 137 10.12 -16.80 -17.66
C ALA A 137 11.33 -17.72 -17.39
N THR A 138 11.75 -17.87 -16.14
CA THR A 138 12.82 -18.79 -15.73
C THR A 138 12.34 -20.21 -15.41
N GLY A 139 11.02 -20.46 -15.42
CA GLY A 139 10.42 -21.75 -15.12
C GLY A 139 10.35 -22.10 -13.63
N GLU A 140 10.65 -21.13 -12.75
CA GLU A 140 10.71 -21.34 -11.30
C GLU A 140 9.38 -21.06 -10.58
N LEU A 141 8.42 -20.41 -11.26
CA LEU A 141 7.15 -19.98 -10.66
C LEU A 141 6.39 -21.13 -9.99
N ASN A 142 6.32 -22.31 -10.65
CA ASN A 142 5.59 -23.46 -10.11
C ASN A 142 6.19 -24.01 -8.82
N ASN A 143 7.49 -23.80 -8.61
CA ASN A 143 8.22 -24.27 -7.42
C ASN A 143 8.51 -23.14 -6.42
N THR A 144 7.90 -21.96 -6.60
CA THR A 144 8.05 -20.81 -5.70
C THR A 144 6.81 -20.60 -4.85
N LEU A 145 7.02 -20.57 -3.54
CA LEU A 145 6.00 -20.17 -2.57
C LEU A 145 6.04 -18.65 -2.38
N PHE A 146 4.95 -17.97 -2.75
CA PHE A 146 4.73 -16.57 -2.46
C PHE A 146 3.94 -16.41 -1.17
N VAL A 147 4.41 -15.53 -0.29
CA VAL A 147 3.69 -15.09 0.89
C VAL A 147 3.62 -13.57 0.85
N TYR A 148 2.43 -13.03 0.63
CA TYR A 148 2.16 -11.61 0.75
C TYR A 148 1.44 -11.34 2.07
N GLN A 149 1.96 -10.42 2.86
CA GLN A 149 1.33 -10.02 4.12
C GLN A 149 1.52 -8.52 4.39
N GLN A 150 0.56 -7.95 5.10
CA GLN A 150 0.71 -6.63 5.71
C GLN A 150 1.18 -6.82 7.16
N ASP A 151 2.05 -5.94 7.63
CA ASP A 151 2.63 -5.99 8.98
C ASP A 151 1.65 -5.53 10.07
N ASN A 152 0.67 -4.68 9.70
CA ASN A 152 -0.35 -4.14 10.59
C ASN A 152 -1.56 -3.63 9.81
N GLY A 153 -2.61 -3.29 10.53
CA GLY A 153 -3.75 -2.58 9.97
C GLY A 153 -3.43 -1.14 9.56
N GLY A 154 -4.37 -0.49 8.89
CA GLY A 154 -4.22 0.87 8.37
C GLY A 154 -3.80 1.89 9.42
N CYS A 155 -2.92 2.80 9.03
CA CYS A 155 -2.34 3.80 9.91
C CYS A 155 -3.21 5.06 9.97
N HIS A 156 -3.78 5.35 11.13
CA HIS A 156 -4.66 6.49 11.37
C HIS A 156 -3.92 7.81 11.64
N VAL A 157 -2.59 7.75 11.82
CA VAL A 157 -1.81 8.90 12.28
C VAL A 157 -2.01 10.10 11.36
N GLU A 158 -2.44 11.22 11.96
CA GLU A 158 -2.43 12.53 11.31
C GLU A 158 -1.02 13.13 11.48
N TYR A 159 -0.42 13.51 10.36
CA TYR A 159 0.94 14.05 10.39
C TYR A 159 0.89 15.56 10.65
N PRO A 160 1.33 16.03 11.83
CA PRO A 160 1.27 17.45 12.16
C PRO A 160 2.39 18.25 11.50
N PRO A 161 2.14 19.53 11.13
CA PRO A 161 3.13 20.39 10.48
C PRO A 161 4.41 20.60 11.28
N GLU A 162 4.33 20.54 12.61
CA GLU A 162 5.45 20.79 13.53
C GLU A 162 6.51 19.69 13.51
N ARG A 163 6.21 18.52 12.94
CA ARG A 163 7.18 17.43 12.79
C ARG A 163 8.10 17.58 11.57
N THR A 164 8.11 18.75 10.94
CA THR A 164 9.09 19.06 9.90
C THR A 164 10.53 19.00 10.45
N GLY A 165 11.40 18.32 9.74
CA GLY A 165 12.84 18.35 9.98
C GLY A 165 13.45 17.15 10.69
N SER A 166 12.76 16.46 11.61
CA SER A 166 13.32 15.26 12.26
C SER A 166 13.10 13.97 11.44
N TRP A 167 12.08 13.94 10.58
CA TRP A 167 11.68 12.78 9.78
C TRP A 167 11.69 13.05 8.27
N THR A 168 11.76 14.33 7.86
CA THR A 168 11.73 14.73 6.47
C THR A 168 13.03 15.38 6.06
N ARG A 169 13.43 15.19 4.81
CA ARG A 169 14.48 16.00 4.20
C ARG A 169 13.93 17.41 3.94
N PRO A 170 14.77 18.44 3.96
CA PRO A 170 14.32 19.81 3.68
C PRO A 170 13.94 20.04 2.22
N PHE A 171 14.50 19.22 1.29
CA PHE A 171 14.32 19.38 -0.14
C PHE A 171 14.13 18.02 -0.84
N THR A 172 13.45 18.05 -2.01
CA THR A 172 13.36 16.92 -2.91
C THR A 172 14.74 16.47 -3.42
N THR A 173 14.80 15.22 -3.88
CA THR A 173 16.04 14.59 -4.39
C THR A 173 16.06 14.42 -5.91
N ASP A 174 15.06 14.96 -6.59
CA ASP A 174 14.86 14.92 -8.04
C ASP A 174 15.76 15.87 -8.86
N GLY A 175 16.72 16.51 -8.21
CA GLY A 175 17.60 17.52 -8.79
C GLY A 175 17.06 18.95 -8.74
N LYS A 176 15.76 19.14 -8.59
CA LYS A 176 15.11 20.46 -8.56
C LYS A 176 15.24 21.16 -7.21
N ARG A 177 15.51 20.39 -6.13
CA ARG A 177 15.63 20.90 -4.75
C ARG A 177 14.40 21.71 -4.31
N THR A 178 13.20 21.22 -4.65
CA THR A 178 11.96 21.86 -4.19
C THR A 178 11.83 21.67 -2.67
N PRO A 179 11.48 22.71 -1.89
CA PRO A 179 11.22 22.56 -0.46
C PRO A 179 10.12 21.53 -0.21
N ILE A 180 10.32 20.64 0.79
CA ILE A 180 9.28 19.68 1.19
C ILE A 180 8.37 20.33 2.22
N THR A 181 7.07 20.34 1.93
CA THR A 181 6.03 20.77 2.86
C THR A 181 5.48 19.54 3.58
N ALA A 182 5.67 19.49 4.90
CA ALA A 182 5.17 18.41 5.73
C ALA A 182 3.92 18.82 6.48
N GLY A 183 3.10 17.81 6.80
CA GLY A 183 1.85 17.96 7.54
C GLY A 183 0.61 17.76 6.69
N ASN A 184 -0.45 17.33 7.35
CA ASN A 184 -1.76 17.11 6.74
C ASN A 184 -2.46 18.48 6.57
N LEU A 185 -2.12 19.18 5.50
CA LEU A 185 -2.56 20.54 5.21
C LEU A 185 -3.57 20.52 4.05
N PRO A 186 -4.86 20.85 4.29
CA PRO A 186 -5.92 20.71 3.27
C PRO A 186 -5.73 21.57 2.01
N HIS A 187 -4.89 22.61 2.07
CA HIS A 187 -4.56 23.46 0.92
C HIS A 187 -3.37 22.93 0.09
N ILE A 188 -2.73 21.84 0.53
CA ILE A 188 -1.62 21.18 -0.17
C ILE A 188 -2.08 19.80 -0.62
N MET A 189 -2.15 19.58 -1.94
CA MET A 189 -2.53 18.27 -2.49
C MET A 189 -1.39 17.27 -2.39
N PRO A 190 -1.59 16.07 -1.77
CA PRO A 190 -0.57 15.03 -1.71
C PRO A 190 -0.32 14.39 -3.08
N GLY A 191 0.79 13.67 -3.17
CA GLY A 191 1.20 12.92 -4.35
C GLY A 191 2.66 13.16 -4.76
N PRO A 192 3.10 14.42 -4.95
CA PRO A 192 4.48 14.69 -5.35
C PRO A 192 5.45 14.57 -4.17
N GLN A 193 6.73 14.32 -4.48
CA GLN A 193 7.82 14.22 -3.49
C GLN A 193 7.96 15.46 -2.59
N SER A 194 7.48 16.62 -3.06
CA SER A 194 7.52 17.88 -2.31
C SER A 194 6.50 17.96 -1.16
N THR A 195 5.68 16.94 -0.96
CA THR A 195 4.69 16.88 0.13
C THR A 195 5.02 15.73 1.09
N TRP A 196 4.59 15.85 2.34
CA TRP A 196 4.74 14.78 3.33
C TRP A 196 3.46 14.69 4.16
N GLN A 197 2.55 13.82 3.73
CA GLN A 197 1.20 13.69 4.29
C GLN A 197 0.84 12.21 4.50
N SER A 198 -0.13 11.98 5.38
CA SER A 198 -0.76 10.68 5.61
C SER A 198 -2.24 10.71 5.19
N TYR A 199 -2.90 9.54 5.13
CA TYR A 199 -4.32 9.50 4.74
C TYR A 199 -5.29 9.63 5.93
N GLY A 200 -4.81 9.53 7.16
CA GLY A 200 -5.55 9.88 8.37
C GLY A 200 -6.68 8.94 8.80
N TYR A 201 -7.42 9.37 9.82
CA TYR A 201 -8.44 8.57 10.50
C TYR A 201 -9.56 8.06 9.59
N GLY A 202 -10.13 8.91 8.74
CA GLY A 202 -11.28 8.56 7.91
C GLY A 202 -10.98 7.39 6.97
N TRP A 203 -9.88 7.49 6.25
CA TRP A 203 -9.47 6.46 5.30
C TRP A 203 -8.88 5.23 5.98
N ALA A 204 -8.19 5.38 7.13
CA ALA A 204 -7.76 4.24 7.93
C ALA A 204 -8.97 3.44 8.45
N ASN A 205 -10.04 4.12 8.87
CA ASN A 205 -11.28 3.46 9.28
C ASN A 205 -11.94 2.71 8.12
N ALA A 206 -11.88 3.25 6.90
CA ALA A 206 -12.36 2.56 5.70
C ALA A 206 -11.46 1.36 5.34
N SER A 207 -10.15 1.50 5.43
CA SER A 207 -9.18 0.44 5.11
C SER A 207 -9.30 -0.76 6.06
N ASN A 208 -9.61 -0.53 7.34
CA ASN A 208 -9.73 -1.58 8.36
C ASN A 208 -11.11 -2.24 8.44
N THR A 209 -12.03 -1.91 7.53
CA THR A 209 -13.35 -2.56 7.47
C THR A 209 -13.23 -4.09 7.48
N PRO A 210 -14.01 -4.82 8.30
CA PRO A 210 -15.10 -4.34 9.16
C PRO A 210 -14.68 -3.99 10.60
N TYR A 211 -13.40 -4.08 10.89
CA TYR A 211 -12.84 -4.08 12.24
C TYR A 211 -12.79 -2.68 12.86
N ARG A 212 -12.64 -2.68 14.19
CA ARG A 212 -12.41 -1.47 14.99
C ARG A 212 -10.93 -1.19 15.12
N LEU A 213 -10.60 0.10 15.24
CA LEU A 213 -9.28 0.63 15.51
C LEU A 213 -8.28 0.39 14.36
N PHE A 214 -6.99 0.59 14.64
CA PHE A 214 -5.96 0.87 13.65
C PHE A 214 -4.62 0.31 14.10
N LYS A 215 -3.61 0.42 13.25
CA LYS A 215 -2.20 0.29 13.63
C LYS A 215 -1.96 0.90 15.02
N GLN A 216 -1.09 0.29 15.82
CA GLN A 216 -0.75 0.64 17.21
C GLN A 216 -1.77 0.17 18.27
N HIS A 217 -2.86 -0.48 17.87
CA HIS A 217 -3.83 -1.05 18.77
C HIS A 217 -3.82 -2.57 18.66
N ASP A 218 -4.07 -3.26 19.78
CA ASP A 218 -4.19 -4.72 19.88
C ASP A 218 -5.58 -5.27 19.48
N HIS A 219 -6.42 -4.42 18.90
CA HIS A 219 -7.70 -4.80 18.31
C HIS A 219 -7.53 -5.33 16.88
N GLU A 220 -8.57 -6.00 16.36
CA GLU A 220 -8.58 -6.61 15.03
C GLU A 220 -8.18 -5.63 13.91
N GLY A 221 -8.58 -4.36 13.98
CA GLY A 221 -8.17 -3.34 13.01
C GLY A 221 -6.69 -2.98 13.05
N GLY A 222 -5.98 -3.34 14.12
CA GLY A 222 -4.54 -3.16 14.23
C GLY A 222 -3.74 -4.41 13.89
N THR A 223 -4.28 -5.60 14.21
CA THR A 223 -3.53 -6.86 14.19
C THR A 223 -3.97 -7.82 13.09
N ARG A 224 -5.24 -7.75 12.64
CA ARG A 224 -5.78 -8.63 11.61
C ARG A 224 -5.52 -8.06 10.21
N SER A 225 -4.30 -8.24 9.76
CA SER A 225 -3.87 -7.83 8.43
C SER A 225 -4.03 -8.98 7.42
N PRO A 226 -4.22 -8.67 6.11
CA PRO A 226 -4.37 -9.69 5.09
C PRO A 226 -3.09 -10.50 4.90
N LEU A 227 -3.27 -11.80 4.68
CA LEU A 227 -2.26 -12.76 4.27
C LEU A 227 -2.73 -13.45 2.99
N ILE A 228 -1.88 -13.48 1.97
CA ILE A 228 -2.14 -14.21 0.73
C ILE A 228 -0.98 -15.19 0.51
N ILE A 229 -1.31 -16.45 0.27
CA ILE A 229 -0.34 -17.49 -0.06
C ILE A 229 -0.62 -18.01 -1.47
N SER A 230 0.40 -18.05 -2.31
CA SER A 230 0.32 -18.61 -3.65
C SER A 230 1.49 -19.53 -3.91
N TRP A 231 1.20 -20.76 -4.29
CA TRP A 231 2.19 -21.77 -4.72
C TRP A 231 1.58 -22.63 -5.81
N PRO A 232 1.76 -22.28 -7.09
CA PRO A 232 1.06 -22.93 -8.19
C PRO A 232 1.26 -24.44 -8.28
N GLY A 233 2.49 -24.92 -8.05
CA GLY A 233 2.83 -26.34 -8.11
C GLY A 233 2.71 -27.11 -6.80
N GLY A 234 2.61 -26.42 -5.66
CA GLY A 234 2.66 -27.07 -4.34
C GLY A 234 1.37 -27.09 -3.54
N LEU A 235 0.47 -26.11 -3.75
CA LEU A 235 -0.83 -26.14 -3.08
C LEU A 235 -1.73 -27.21 -3.66
N LYS A 236 -2.33 -27.99 -2.77
CA LYS A 236 -3.33 -28.99 -3.16
C LYS A 236 -4.57 -28.30 -3.76
N PRO A 237 -5.26 -28.94 -4.76
CA PRO A 237 -6.40 -28.33 -5.43
C PRO A 237 -7.50 -27.82 -4.49
N GLU A 238 -7.77 -28.56 -3.40
CA GLU A 238 -8.80 -28.21 -2.39
C GLU A 238 -8.47 -26.97 -1.57
N LEU A 239 -7.21 -26.53 -1.57
CA LEU A 239 -6.75 -25.30 -0.89
C LEU A 239 -6.68 -24.09 -1.82
N LYS A 240 -6.85 -24.30 -3.14
CA LYS A 240 -6.81 -23.21 -4.13
C LYS A 240 -8.13 -22.44 -4.10
N GLY A 241 -8.02 -21.11 -3.90
CA GLY A 241 -9.19 -20.24 -3.76
C GLY A 241 -9.90 -20.36 -2.41
N GLY A 242 -9.30 -21.03 -1.42
CA GLY A 242 -9.76 -21.06 -0.05
C GLY A 242 -9.44 -19.77 0.70
N LEU A 243 -10.20 -19.52 1.76
CA LEU A 243 -10.04 -18.41 2.70
C LEU A 243 -9.70 -18.98 4.07
#